data_06a0dafb0bdc4cbfdc0def7e8a1c39f4
#
_entry.id   06a0dafb0bdc4cbfdc0def7e8a1c39f4
#
_cell.length_a   1.000
_cell.length_b   1.000
_cell.length_c   1.000
_cell.angle_alpha   90.00
_cell.angle_beta   90.00
_cell.angle_gamma   90.00
#
_symmetry.space_group_name_H-M   'P 1'
#
loop_
_entity.id
_entity.type
_entity.pdbx_description
1 polymer ?
#
loop_
_entity_poly.entity_id
_entity_poly.type
_entity_poly.pdbx_seq_one_letter_code
_entity_poly.pdbx_strand_id
1 'polypeptide(L)'
;MLDDSPIPANGSPRLDPASAPAPETDGSDAVARIARAHAPVVRPAPPRHRLLALLGPAFVAAVAYVDPGNVAANITAGARYGYSLVWVLVLANTMAVLIQYQSAKLGIVTGRSLPEVLGDRLGRRSRLAFWAQAELVAAATDLAEVIGGAIALHLLLGLPLLTGSCLIGAVSMLLLALQERRSQRTFEGVVVGLLVVVTIGFVGGLVVAPPDWSATAAGLIPRLRDSGGLLVAASMLGATVMPHAIYLHSSLVRDHHDEVGEGHASRTADDGPGDSTVPAGPRAGDGRARTARLIRATRVDVVWALAVAGAVNIALLLLAASALSGAEGTDTIEGAHAAITASLGPAVGVIFAVGLLASGLASTSVGAYAGSEIMAGLLHVRVPLLLRRAVTLVPALVIIGVGAEPTWALVLSQVVLSFGIPLAIVPLMRATGSEALMGRWRDGAPLRWTARAAAALIIALNVALVWLTLTGRA
;
A
#
# COMPACT_ATOMS: atom_id res chain seq x y z
N MET A 1 40.89 13.35 63.87
CA MET A 1 41.45 14.69 63.68
C MET A 1 40.32 15.45 62.96
N LEU A 2 39.35 15.95 63.74
CA LEU A 2 39.34 17.22 64.49
C LEU A 2 39.93 18.36 63.66
N ASP A 3 39.09 19.20 63.13
CA ASP A 3 39.20 20.62 63.43
C ASP A 3 37.85 21.31 63.32
N ASP A 4 37.53 21.99 64.40
CA ASP A 4 36.37 22.83 64.68
C ASP A 4 36.65 24.28 64.24
N SER A 5 35.59 25.02 64.05
CA SER A 5 35.40 26.42 64.41
C SER A 5 34.94 27.39 63.32
N PRO A 6 34.33 28.50 63.71
CA PRO A 6 32.94 28.69 64.10
C PRO A 6 32.19 29.76 63.25
N ILE A 7 30.89 29.86 63.50
CA ILE A 7 29.95 30.87 63.00
C ILE A 7 30.28 32.27 63.66
N PRO A 8 30.05 33.37 62.94
CA PRO A 8 29.61 34.60 63.58
C PRO A 8 28.22 35.06 63.17
N ALA A 9 27.52 35.47 64.18
CA ALA A 9 26.15 36.03 64.15
C ALA A 9 26.09 37.52 63.80
N ASN A 10 24.88 37.93 63.48
CA ASN A 10 24.25 39.24 63.62
C ASN A 10 24.52 40.37 62.60
N GLY A 11 23.42 40.87 62.12
CA GLY A 11 23.32 42.18 61.51
C GLY A 11 21.96 42.44 60.86
N SER A 12 20.93 42.71 61.70
CA SER A 12 19.70 43.34 61.16
C SER A 12 19.92 44.80 60.91
N PRO A 13 19.41 45.38 59.88
CA PRO A 13 19.06 46.79 59.87
C PRO A 13 17.57 47.05 59.64
N ARG A 14 17.08 47.81 60.49
CA ARG A 14 15.99 48.77 60.66
C ARG A 14 15.14 49.04 59.41
N LEU A 15 13.83 49.03 59.61
CA LEU A 15 12.76 49.68 58.89
C LEU A 15 12.87 51.20 58.93
N ASP A 16 12.69 51.81 57.75
CA ASP A 16 12.28 53.20 57.65
C ASP A 16 11.05 53.34 56.75
N PRO A 17 10.00 54.05 57.20
CA PRO A 17 8.74 54.15 56.43
C PRO A 17 8.71 55.51 55.72
N ALA A 18 8.60 55.51 54.40
CA ALA A 18 8.11 56.67 53.67
C ALA A 18 7.41 56.32 52.36
N SER A 19 6.10 56.27 52.43
CA SER A 19 5.12 56.83 51.49
C SER A 19 5.46 56.96 50.00
N ALA A 20 4.81 56.15 49.15
CA ALA A 20 4.33 56.54 47.84
C ALA A 20 2.95 55.94 47.59
N PRO A 21 1.97 56.65 47.00
CA PRO A 21 0.62 56.10 46.80
C PRO A 21 0.58 55.06 45.66
N ALA A 22 -0.16 54.01 45.88
CA ALA A 22 -0.46 53.00 44.85
C ALA A 22 -1.29 53.64 43.73
N PRO A 23 -1.04 53.30 42.44
CA PRO A 23 -1.93 53.67 41.36
C PRO A 23 -3.25 52.88 41.51
N GLU A 24 -4.36 53.58 41.55
CA GLU A 24 -5.71 53.03 41.42
C GLU A 24 -5.81 52.29 40.10
N THR A 25 -5.79 50.96 40.13
CA THR A 25 -6.11 50.15 38.96
C THR A 25 -7.61 50.21 38.74
N ASP A 26 -8.00 50.92 37.70
CA ASP A 26 -9.38 51.01 37.21
C ASP A 26 -9.92 49.59 36.99
N GLY A 27 -11.00 49.23 37.69
CA GLY A 27 -11.64 47.94 37.63
C GLY A 27 -12.14 47.54 36.23
N SER A 28 -12.19 48.52 35.31
CA SER A 28 -12.54 48.29 33.91
C SER A 28 -11.50 47.47 33.14
N ASP A 29 -10.22 47.67 33.46
CA ASP A 29 -9.12 46.90 32.81
C ASP A 29 -9.03 45.44 33.28
N ALA A 30 -9.41 45.16 34.51
CA ALA A 30 -9.46 43.80 35.03
C ALA A 30 -10.63 43.01 34.37
N VAL A 31 -11.79 43.65 34.24
CA VAL A 31 -12.95 43.03 33.54
C VAL A 31 -12.67 42.81 32.05
N ALA A 32 -11.99 43.76 31.39
CA ALA A 32 -11.57 43.63 30.00
C ALA A 32 -10.51 42.52 29.78
N ARG A 33 -9.60 42.26 30.73
CA ARG A 33 -8.64 41.13 30.68
C ARG A 33 -9.37 39.80 30.88
N ILE A 34 -10.31 39.71 31.79
CA ILE A 34 -11.12 38.50 32.03
C ILE A 34 -12.00 38.21 30.82
N ALA A 35 -12.62 39.20 30.19
CA ALA A 35 -13.41 39.04 28.98
C ALA A 35 -12.56 38.61 27.77
N ARG A 36 -11.32 39.07 27.64
CA ARG A 36 -10.37 38.59 26.60
C ARG A 36 -9.86 37.18 26.87
N ALA A 37 -9.72 36.77 28.12
CA ALA A 37 -9.33 35.42 28.50
C ALA A 37 -10.41 34.37 28.22
N HIS A 38 -11.67 34.81 28.14
CA HIS A 38 -12.83 33.92 27.86
C HIS A 38 -13.40 34.06 26.44
N ALA A 39 -12.77 34.90 25.58
CA ALA A 39 -13.16 34.88 24.18
C ALA A 39 -12.89 33.49 23.57
N PRO A 40 -13.87 32.84 22.95
CA PRO A 40 -13.63 31.58 22.29
C PRO A 40 -12.54 31.78 21.24
N VAL A 41 -11.40 31.10 21.42
CA VAL A 41 -10.34 31.08 20.42
C VAL A 41 -10.95 30.43 19.18
N VAL A 42 -11.39 31.26 18.24
CA VAL A 42 -11.78 30.81 16.90
C VAL A 42 -10.49 30.30 16.26
N ARG A 43 -10.22 29.00 16.42
CA ARG A 43 -9.11 28.34 15.75
C ARG A 43 -9.37 28.46 14.24
N PRO A 44 -8.45 29.06 13.47
CA PRO A 44 -8.60 29.10 12.04
C PRO A 44 -8.78 27.68 11.53
N ALA A 45 -9.77 27.47 10.65
CA ALA A 45 -9.97 26.19 10.00
C ALA A 45 -8.62 25.74 9.40
N PRO A 46 -8.24 24.47 9.55
CA PRO A 46 -6.97 23.98 9.05
C PRO A 46 -6.87 24.29 7.56
N PRO A 47 -5.71 24.77 7.08
CA PRO A 47 -5.55 25.17 5.69
C PRO A 47 -5.86 24.01 4.75
N ARG A 48 -6.58 24.31 3.67
CA ARG A 48 -7.03 23.36 2.63
C ARG A 48 -5.89 22.65 1.87
N HIS A 49 -4.63 22.84 2.23
CA HIS A 49 -3.45 22.22 1.59
C HIS A 49 -3.16 20.78 2.03
N ARG A 50 -4.13 20.08 2.60
CA ARG A 50 -4.01 18.68 3.02
C ARG A 50 -4.50 17.67 1.98
N LEU A 51 -4.37 17.94 0.68
CA LEU A 51 -4.53 16.88 -0.33
C LEU A 51 -3.50 15.74 -0.11
N LEU A 52 -2.26 16.08 0.28
CA LEU A 52 -1.25 15.09 0.64
C LEU A 52 -1.53 14.37 1.97
N ALA A 53 -2.33 14.96 2.87
CA ALA A 53 -2.79 14.28 4.10
C ALA A 53 -4.03 13.40 3.86
N LEU A 54 -4.60 13.42 2.65
CA LEU A 54 -5.63 12.51 2.16
C LEU A 54 -5.02 11.29 1.44
N LEU A 55 -3.71 11.30 1.14
CA LEU A 55 -2.97 10.13 0.68
C LEU A 55 -2.80 9.21 1.88
N GLY A 56 -3.77 8.33 2.05
CA GLY A 56 -3.84 7.41 3.15
C GLY A 56 -3.16 6.07 2.86
N PRO A 57 -3.29 5.13 3.77
CA PRO A 57 -2.75 3.77 3.66
C PRO A 57 -3.12 3.05 2.36
N ALA A 58 -4.25 3.40 1.75
CA ALA A 58 -4.71 2.79 0.51
C ALA A 58 -3.79 3.08 -0.67
N PHE A 59 -3.12 4.24 -0.74
CA PHE A 59 -2.18 4.53 -1.82
C PHE A 59 -0.92 3.68 -1.72
N VAL A 60 -0.43 3.40 -0.52
CA VAL A 60 0.70 2.48 -0.31
C VAL A 60 0.30 1.06 -0.74
N ALA A 61 -0.88 0.59 -0.34
CA ALA A 61 -1.38 -0.70 -0.77
C ALA A 61 -1.63 -0.76 -2.29
N ALA A 62 -2.03 0.35 -2.92
CA ALA A 62 -2.32 0.43 -4.36
C ALA A 62 -1.08 0.25 -5.23
N VAL A 63 0.12 0.56 -4.73
CA VAL A 63 1.38 0.33 -5.46
C VAL A 63 1.57 -1.15 -5.81
N ALA A 64 1.16 -2.07 -4.94
CA ALA A 64 1.21 -3.50 -5.23
C ALA A 64 0.39 -3.91 -6.47
N TYR A 65 -0.55 -3.07 -6.91
CA TYR A 65 -1.38 -3.32 -8.10
C TYR A 65 -0.73 -2.85 -9.41
N VAL A 66 0.44 -2.25 -9.34
CA VAL A 66 1.19 -1.73 -10.51
C VAL A 66 2.62 -2.27 -10.46
N ASP A 67 2.78 -3.55 -10.19
CA ASP A 67 4.05 -4.26 -10.17
C ASP A 67 4.50 -4.70 -11.57
N PRO A 68 5.74 -5.15 -11.76
CA PRO A 68 6.23 -5.63 -13.05
C PRO A 68 5.42 -6.79 -13.64
N GLY A 69 4.80 -7.63 -12.81
CA GLY A 69 3.92 -8.70 -13.27
C GLY A 69 2.66 -8.17 -13.95
N ASN A 70 2.01 -7.14 -13.35
CA ASN A 70 0.90 -6.44 -14.00
C ASN A 70 1.33 -5.75 -15.29
N VAL A 71 2.53 -5.13 -15.31
CA VAL A 71 3.08 -4.48 -16.52
C VAL A 71 3.19 -5.51 -17.65
N ALA A 72 3.82 -6.66 -17.41
CA ALA A 72 3.96 -7.72 -18.41
C ALA A 72 2.61 -8.25 -18.90
N ALA A 73 1.69 -8.58 -17.98
CA ALA A 73 0.38 -9.14 -18.32
C ALA A 73 -0.46 -8.17 -19.16
N ASN A 74 -0.47 -6.87 -18.80
CA ASN A 74 -1.27 -5.87 -19.49
C ASN A 74 -0.72 -5.53 -20.88
N ILE A 75 0.61 -5.52 -21.03
CA ILE A 75 1.26 -5.33 -22.33
C ILE A 75 0.97 -6.52 -23.24
N THR A 76 1.15 -7.74 -22.77
CA THR A 76 0.83 -8.96 -23.52
C THR A 76 -0.64 -8.96 -23.94
N ALA A 77 -1.55 -8.56 -23.05
CA ALA A 77 -2.98 -8.45 -23.36
C ALA A 77 -3.26 -7.45 -24.48
N GLY A 78 -2.68 -6.25 -24.40
CA GLY A 78 -2.85 -5.21 -25.41
C GLY A 78 -2.25 -5.60 -26.76
N ALA A 79 -1.02 -6.14 -26.77
CA ALA A 79 -0.31 -6.52 -27.98
C ALA A 79 -0.99 -7.68 -28.75
N ARG A 80 -1.44 -8.74 -28.01
CA ARG A 80 -2.04 -9.91 -28.63
C ARG A 80 -3.53 -9.79 -28.90
N TYR A 81 -4.28 -9.13 -28.02
CA TYR A 81 -5.75 -9.10 -28.02
C TYR A 81 -6.31 -7.71 -28.27
N GLY A 82 -5.43 -6.70 -28.47
CA GLY A 82 -5.86 -5.31 -28.67
C GLY A 82 -6.70 -4.83 -27.49
N TYR A 83 -7.78 -4.16 -27.78
CA TYR A 83 -8.69 -3.60 -26.78
C TYR A 83 -9.65 -4.62 -26.14
N SER A 84 -9.71 -5.86 -26.64
CA SER A 84 -10.77 -6.81 -26.28
C SER A 84 -10.78 -7.28 -24.83
N LEU A 85 -9.67 -7.08 -24.07
CA LEU A 85 -9.54 -7.45 -22.65
C LEU A 85 -9.63 -6.26 -21.69
N VAL A 86 -10.03 -5.07 -22.14
CA VAL A 86 -10.23 -3.89 -21.27
C VAL A 86 -11.22 -4.19 -20.13
N TRP A 87 -12.30 -4.92 -20.44
CA TRP A 87 -13.29 -5.32 -19.45
C TRP A 87 -12.69 -6.14 -18.28
N VAL A 88 -11.62 -6.91 -18.54
CA VAL A 88 -10.93 -7.71 -17.51
C VAL A 88 -10.30 -6.80 -16.48
N LEU A 89 -9.60 -5.73 -16.90
CA LEU A 89 -8.98 -4.77 -15.98
C LEU A 89 -10.02 -3.99 -15.17
N VAL A 90 -11.12 -3.58 -15.81
CA VAL A 90 -12.21 -2.90 -15.09
C VAL A 90 -12.82 -3.80 -14.04
N LEU A 91 -13.05 -5.08 -14.37
CA LEU A 91 -13.56 -6.09 -13.45
C LEU A 91 -12.56 -6.37 -12.33
N ALA A 92 -11.29 -6.62 -12.65
CA ALA A 92 -10.21 -6.87 -11.70
C ALA A 92 -10.07 -5.73 -10.69
N ASN A 93 -10.04 -4.49 -11.20
CA ASN A 93 -9.91 -3.30 -10.35
C ASN A 93 -11.14 -3.10 -9.45
N THR A 94 -12.35 -3.36 -9.97
CA THR A 94 -13.59 -3.30 -9.17
C THR A 94 -13.57 -4.33 -8.02
N MET A 95 -13.11 -5.56 -8.32
CA MET A 95 -12.95 -6.60 -7.29
C MET A 95 -11.86 -6.24 -6.28
N ALA A 96 -10.76 -5.65 -6.75
CA ALA A 96 -9.69 -5.17 -5.88
C ALA A 96 -10.18 -4.09 -4.91
N VAL A 97 -10.94 -3.11 -5.38
CA VAL A 97 -11.57 -2.07 -4.53
C VAL A 97 -12.43 -2.71 -3.43
N LEU A 98 -13.24 -3.71 -3.80
CA LEU A 98 -14.09 -4.41 -2.84
C LEU A 98 -13.28 -5.13 -1.76
N ILE A 99 -12.26 -5.87 -2.15
CA ILE A 99 -11.42 -6.67 -1.25
C ILE A 99 -10.58 -5.75 -0.34
N GLN A 100 -9.96 -4.71 -0.91
CA GLN A 100 -9.16 -3.76 -0.16
C GLN A 100 -10.00 -2.94 0.83
N TYR A 101 -11.22 -2.56 0.45
CA TYR A 101 -12.15 -1.94 1.39
C TYR A 101 -12.48 -2.86 2.57
N GLN A 102 -12.67 -4.16 2.34
CA GLN A 102 -12.93 -5.12 3.41
C GLN A 102 -11.71 -5.29 4.33
N SER A 103 -10.51 -5.34 3.76
CA SER A 103 -9.26 -5.41 4.52
C SER A 103 -9.08 -4.19 5.43
N ALA A 104 -9.19 -2.99 4.89
CA ALA A 104 -9.10 -1.75 5.64
C ALA A 104 -10.18 -1.64 6.72
N LYS A 105 -11.42 -1.99 6.39
CA LYS A 105 -12.54 -2.02 7.34
C LYS A 105 -12.29 -2.96 8.51
N LEU A 106 -11.67 -4.11 8.27
CA LEU A 106 -11.26 -5.03 9.33
C LEU A 106 -10.31 -4.34 10.31
N GLY A 107 -9.25 -3.70 9.81
CA GLY A 107 -8.28 -2.95 10.62
C GLY A 107 -8.93 -1.85 11.46
N ILE A 108 -9.82 -1.04 10.87
CA ILE A 108 -10.54 0.05 11.57
C ILE A 108 -11.42 -0.48 12.71
N VAL A 109 -12.19 -1.52 12.42
CA VAL A 109 -13.25 -1.97 13.33
C VAL A 109 -12.69 -2.78 14.49
N THR A 110 -11.66 -3.60 14.19
CA THR A 110 -11.10 -4.52 15.17
C THR A 110 -9.87 -3.96 15.88
N GLY A 111 -9.23 -2.91 15.36
CA GLY A 111 -7.92 -2.45 15.80
C GLY A 111 -6.83 -3.50 15.58
N ARG A 112 -7.04 -4.47 14.68
CA ARG A 112 -6.16 -5.61 14.45
C ARG A 112 -6.02 -5.89 12.97
N SER A 113 -4.83 -6.27 12.56
CA SER A 113 -4.57 -6.69 11.18
C SER A 113 -5.16 -8.09 10.90
N LEU A 114 -5.36 -8.42 9.63
CA LEU A 114 -5.79 -9.76 9.24
C LEU A 114 -4.81 -10.86 9.69
N PRO A 115 -3.48 -10.68 9.56
CA PRO A 115 -2.52 -11.65 10.12
C PRO A 115 -2.67 -11.88 11.61
N GLU A 116 -2.90 -10.83 12.41
CA GLU A 116 -3.11 -10.95 13.88
C GLU A 116 -4.40 -11.71 14.19
N VAL A 117 -5.49 -11.40 13.50
CA VAL A 117 -6.77 -12.11 13.66
C VAL A 117 -6.61 -13.60 13.36
N LEU A 118 -5.81 -13.95 12.35
CA LEU A 118 -5.50 -15.34 12.01
C LEU A 118 -4.56 -15.99 13.03
N GLY A 119 -3.51 -15.27 13.46
CA GLY A 119 -2.54 -15.73 14.44
C GLY A 119 -3.18 -16.19 15.74
N ASP A 120 -4.21 -15.47 16.22
CA ASP A 120 -4.92 -15.81 17.47
C ASP A 120 -5.93 -16.94 17.30
N ARG A 121 -6.49 -17.12 16.10
CA ARG A 121 -7.55 -18.13 15.87
C ARG A 121 -7.04 -19.47 15.42
N LEU A 122 -5.85 -19.50 14.81
CA LEU A 122 -5.27 -20.71 14.27
C LEU A 122 -4.43 -21.45 15.30
N GLY A 123 -4.60 -22.76 15.36
CA GLY A 123 -3.68 -23.62 16.14
C GLY A 123 -2.26 -23.59 15.57
N ARG A 124 -1.26 -23.92 16.38
CA ARG A 124 0.17 -23.81 16.03
C ARG A 124 0.54 -24.39 14.65
N ARG A 125 0.04 -25.59 14.31
CA ARG A 125 0.35 -26.25 13.03
C ARG A 125 -0.26 -25.50 11.84
N SER A 126 -1.52 -25.10 11.94
CA SER A 126 -2.20 -24.34 10.89
C SER A 126 -1.58 -22.96 10.71
N ARG A 127 -1.18 -22.33 11.81
CA ARG A 127 -0.52 -21.03 11.82
C ARG A 127 0.84 -21.07 11.11
N LEU A 128 1.65 -22.10 11.38
CA LEU A 128 2.92 -22.32 10.69
C LEU A 128 2.73 -22.62 9.19
N ALA A 129 1.75 -23.45 8.82
CA ALA A 129 1.45 -23.71 7.43
C ALA A 129 0.99 -22.44 6.69
N PHE A 130 0.15 -21.63 7.34
CA PHE A 130 -0.30 -20.36 6.81
C PHE A 130 0.85 -19.36 6.62
N TRP A 131 1.75 -19.28 7.60
CA TRP A 131 2.95 -18.46 7.50
C TRP A 131 3.88 -18.94 6.40
N ALA A 132 4.20 -20.23 6.33
CA ALA A 132 5.10 -20.78 5.32
C ALA A 132 4.59 -20.52 3.89
N GLN A 133 3.27 -20.67 3.67
CA GLN A 133 2.65 -20.33 2.40
C GLN A 133 2.75 -18.83 2.11
N ALA A 134 2.47 -17.96 3.08
CA ALA A 134 2.55 -16.53 2.90
C ALA A 134 4.00 -16.06 2.64
N GLU A 135 4.98 -16.70 3.26
CA GLU A 135 6.40 -16.43 3.02
C GLU A 135 6.85 -16.88 1.62
N LEU A 136 6.36 -18.04 1.15
CA LEU A 136 6.60 -18.50 -0.22
C LEU A 136 6.02 -17.51 -1.25
N VAL A 137 4.81 -17.02 -1.01
CA VAL A 137 4.17 -15.98 -1.85
C VAL A 137 4.98 -14.70 -1.82
N ALA A 138 5.44 -14.26 -0.65
CA ALA A 138 6.28 -13.06 -0.52
C ALA A 138 7.60 -13.20 -1.28
N ALA A 139 8.26 -14.36 -1.19
CA ALA A 139 9.50 -14.62 -1.94
C ALA A 139 9.26 -14.65 -3.47
N ALA A 140 8.13 -15.18 -3.92
CA ALA A 140 7.76 -15.18 -5.33
C ALA A 140 7.44 -13.75 -5.83
N THR A 141 6.79 -12.94 -5.00
CA THR A 141 6.58 -11.51 -5.29
C THR A 141 7.91 -10.78 -5.40
N ASP A 142 8.80 -10.95 -4.42
CA ASP A 142 10.15 -10.37 -4.43
C ASP A 142 10.92 -10.74 -5.69
N LEU A 143 10.83 -12.00 -6.14
CA LEU A 143 11.45 -12.47 -7.37
C LEU A 143 10.98 -11.66 -8.59
N ALA A 144 9.66 -11.51 -8.76
CA ALA A 144 9.08 -10.76 -9.87
C ALA A 144 9.50 -9.28 -9.85
N GLU A 145 9.49 -8.67 -8.68
CA GLU A 145 9.82 -7.25 -8.48
C GLU A 145 11.29 -6.95 -8.73
N VAL A 146 12.18 -7.82 -8.24
CA VAL A 146 13.64 -7.71 -8.46
C VAL A 146 13.98 -7.93 -9.92
N ILE A 147 13.38 -8.92 -10.57
CA ILE A 147 13.56 -9.18 -12.00
C ILE A 147 13.08 -7.98 -12.82
N GLY A 148 11.89 -7.48 -12.58
CA GLY A 148 11.34 -6.32 -13.30
C GLY A 148 12.19 -5.07 -13.16
N GLY A 149 12.68 -4.79 -11.95
CA GLY A 149 13.62 -3.70 -11.69
C GLY A 149 14.98 -3.90 -12.37
N ALA A 150 15.50 -5.14 -12.39
CA ALA A 150 16.75 -5.49 -13.07
C ALA A 150 16.63 -5.34 -14.59
N ILE A 151 15.51 -5.78 -15.17
CA ILE A 151 15.21 -5.57 -16.60
C ILE A 151 15.17 -4.07 -16.90
N ALA A 152 14.52 -3.26 -16.06
CA ALA A 152 14.50 -1.81 -16.26
C ALA A 152 15.88 -1.19 -16.24
N LEU A 153 16.77 -1.61 -15.32
CA LEU A 153 18.16 -1.16 -15.30
C LEU A 153 18.96 -1.67 -16.50
N HIS A 154 18.67 -2.87 -16.98
CA HIS A 154 19.27 -3.38 -18.22
C HIS A 154 18.87 -2.52 -19.43
N LEU A 155 17.58 -2.19 -19.55
CA LEU A 155 17.05 -1.37 -20.64
C LEU A 155 17.58 0.08 -20.60
N LEU A 156 17.75 0.67 -19.40
CA LEU A 156 18.20 2.05 -19.24
C LEU A 156 19.71 2.22 -19.34
N LEU A 157 20.45 1.30 -18.75
CA LEU A 157 21.90 1.44 -18.51
C LEU A 157 22.75 0.32 -19.12
N GLY A 158 22.14 -0.71 -19.73
CA GLY A 158 22.83 -1.88 -20.27
C GLY A 158 23.45 -2.80 -19.20
N LEU A 159 23.00 -2.68 -17.93
CA LEU A 159 23.59 -3.48 -16.85
C LEU A 159 23.22 -4.96 -16.98
N PRO A 160 24.14 -5.89 -16.66
CA PRO A 160 23.80 -7.30 -16.53
C PRO A 160 22.67 -7.52 -15.50
N LEU A 161 21.75 -8.45 -15.77
CA LEU A 161 20.57 -8.68 -14.90
C LEU A 161 20.95 -8.97 -13.45
N LEU A 162 22.00 -9.74 -13.19
CA LEU A 162 22.48 -10.01 -11.84
C LEU A 162 22.93 -8.74 -11.11
N THR A 163 23.71 -7.89 -11.80
CA THR A 163 24.15 -6.59 -11.25
C THR A 163 22.97 -5.69 -10.99
N GLY A 164 22.02 -5.61 -11.94
CA GLY A 164 20.76 -4.88 -11.79
C GLY A 164 19.96 -5.38 -10.57
N SER A 165 19.84 -6.69 -10.40
CA SER A 165 19.15 -7.31 -9.27
C SER A 165 19.80 -6.98 -7.91
N CYS A 166 21.12 -7.04 -7.84
CA CYS A 166 21.86 -6.62 -6.63
C CYS A 166 21.62 -5.14 -6.31
N LEU A 167 21.60 -4.28 -7.33
CA LEU A 167 21.35 -2.84 -7.15
C LEU A 167 19.91 -2.57 -6.69
N ILE A 168 18.92 -3.21 -7.31
CA ILE A 168 17.52 -3.14 -6.87
C ILE A 168 17.38 -3.62 -5.42
N GLY A 169 18.00 -4.74 -5.08
CA GLY A 169 18.06 -5.25 -3.72
C GLY A 169 18.63 -4.23 -2.73
N ALA A 170 19.77 -3.63 -3.06
CA ALA A 170 20.44 -2.63 -2.23
C ALA A 170 19.58 -1.36 -2.05
N VAL A 171 18.97 -0.85 -3.13
CA VAL A 171 18.09 0.33 -3.07
C VAL A 171 16.84 0.02 -2.26
N SER A 172 16.23 -1.16 -2.42
CA SER A 172 15.06 -1.55 -1.62
C SER A 172 15.42 -1.67 -0.12
N MET A 173 16.60 -2.20 0.22
CA MET A 173 17.07 -2.23 1.61
C MET A 173 17.29 -0.82 2.17
N LEU A 174 17.81 0.11 1.36
CA LEU A 174 17.95 1.52 1.77
C LEU A 174 16.59 2.17 2.04
N LEU A 175 15.60 1.94 1.18
CA LEU A 175 14.24 2.46 1.38
C LEU A 175 13.60 1.93 2.67
N LEU A 176 13.79 0.63 2.97
CA LEU A 176 13.32 0.02 4.20
C LEU A 176 14.07 0.53 5.43
N ALA A 177 15.39 0.76 5.33
CA ALA A 177 16.18 1.37 6.40
C ALA A 177 15.72 2.81 6.70
N LEU A 178 15.28 3.55 5.70
CA LEU A 178 14.66 4.86 5.90
C LEU A 178 13.34 4.76 6.64
N GLN A 179 12.55 3.72 6.39
CA GLN A 179 11.30 3.44 7.12
C GLN A 179 11.57 3.17 8.60
N GLU A 180 12.55 2.31 8.93
CA GLU A 180 12.89 1.98 10.33
C GLU A 180 13.43 3.19 11.10
N ARG A 181 14.17 4.09 10.44
CA ARG A 181 14.83 5.24 11.06
C ARG A 181 14.02 6.53 11.06
N ARG A 182 13.06 6.66 10.14
CA ARG A 182 12.20 7.85 9.97
C ARG A 182 10.74 7.48 10.16
N SER A 183 9.85 8.47 10.13
CA SER A 183 8.41 8.19 10.29
C SER A 183 7.85 7.42 9.10
N GLN A 184 6.83 6.60 9.35
CA GLN A 184 6.04 5.89 8.33
C GLN A 184 5.59 6.85 7.20
N ARG A 185 5.26 8.10 7.52
CA ARG A 185 4.87 9.12 6.54
C ARG A 185 5.94 9.42 5.49
N THR A 186 7.24 9.34 5.86
CA THR A 186 8.33 9.54 4.90
C THR A 186 8.37 8.39 3.91
N PHE A 187 8.23 7.17 4.37
CA PHE A 187 8.15 5.98 3.52
C PHE A 187 6.93 6.05 2.59
N GLU A 188 5.74 6.32 3.14
CA GLU A 188 4.51 6.52 2.36
C GLU A 188 4.70 7.59 1.28
N GLY A 189 5.33 8.72 1.60
CA GLY A 189 5.62 9.80 0.66
C GLY A 189 6.53 9.37 -0.48
N VAL A 190 7.57 8.57 -0.23
CA VAL A 190 8.47 8.04 -1.26
C VAL A 190 7.72 7.07 -2.16
N VAL A 191 6.98 6.11 -1.58
CA VAL A 191 6.21 5.11 -2.33
C VAL A 191 5.16 5.77 -3.23
N VAL A 192 4.44 6.77 -2.70
CA VAL A 192 3.47 7.54 -3.48
C VAL A 192 4.17 8.36 -4.58
N GLY A 193 5.35 8.92 -4.30
CA GLY A 193 6.16 9.62 -5.31
C GLY A 193 6.54 8.71 -6.47
N LEU A 194 6.94 7.46 -6.18
CA LEU A 194 7.21 6.46 -7.22
C LEU A 194 5.95 6.09 -8.01
N LEU A 195 4.79 5.96 -7.34
CA LEU A 195 3.51 5.73 -8.03
C LEU A 195 3.14 6.88 -8.97
N VAL A 196 3.44 8.14 -8.59
CA VAL A 196 3.25 9.30 -9.47
C VAL A 196 4.13 9.20 -10.70
N VAL A 197 5.41 8.82 -10.55
CA VAL A 197 6.33 8.59 -11.68
C VAL A 197 5.79 7.51 -12.62
N VAL A 198 5.35 6.38 -12.08
CA VAL A 198 4.71 5.28 -12.83
C VAL A 198 3.47 5.79 -13.58
N THR A 199 2.62 6.55 -12.89
CA THR A 199 1.38 7.09 -13.48
C THR A 199 1.67 8.04 -14.63
N ILE A 200 2.60 8.99 -14.43
CA ILE A 200 3.01 9.94 -15.48
C ILE A 200 3.62 9.19 -16.66
N GLY A 201 4.48 8.20 -16.40
CA GLY A 201 5.15 7.42 -17.43
C GLY A 201 4.15 6.67 -18.33
N PHE A 202 3.26 5.90 -17.75
CA PHE A 202 2.37 5.04 -18.53
C PHE A 202 1.12 5.77 -19.06
N VAL A 203 0.47 6.60 -18.23
CA VAL A 203 -0.68 7.40 -18.71
C VAL A 203 -0.23 8.49 -19.68
N GLY A 204 0.94 9.09 -19.46
CA GLY A 204 1.54 10.06 -20.40
C GLY A 204 1.85 9.45 -21.76
N GLY A 205 2.17 8.15 -21.83
CA GLY A 205 2.37 7.42 -23.07
C GLY A 205 1.14 7.46 -24.00
N LEU A 206 -0.06 7.53 -23.45
CA LEU A 206 -1.30 7.64 -24.26
C LEU A 206 -1.44 8.97 -24.99
N VAL A 207 -0.70 10.00 -24.60
CA VAL A 207 -0.67 11.28 -25.32
C VAL A 207 0.12 11.13 -26.62
N VAL A 208 1.17 10.30 -26.60
CA VAL A 208 2.02 10.02 -27.77
C VAL A 208 1.38 8.97 -28.69
N ALA A 209 0.76 7.96 -28.11
CA ALA A 209 0.03 6.90 -28.84
C ALA A 209 -1.44 6.89 -28.38
N PRO A 210 -2.27 7.81 -28.89
CA PRO A 210 -3.68 7.89 -28.52
C PRO A 210 -4.41 6.60 -28.92
N PRO A 211 -5.18 5.99 -27.99
CA PRO A 211 -5.92 4.77 -28.27
C PRO A 211 -7.14 5.06 -29.15
N ASP A 212 -7.62 4.04 -29.85
CA ASP A 212 -8.95 4.07 -30.46
C ASP A 212 -10.01 3.97 -29.34
N TRP A 213 -10.67 5.10 -29.07
CA TRP A 213 -11.68 5.19 -28.02
C TRP A 213 -12.93 4.38 -28.33
N SER A 214 -13.26 4.19 -29.63
CA SER A 214 -14.41 3.38 -30.05
C SER A 214 -14.14 1.90 -29.81
N ALA A 215 -12.95 1.42 -30.17
CA ALA A 215 -12.50 0.07 -29.90
C ALA A 215 -12.30 -0.18 -28.38
N THR A 216 -11.83 0.82 -27.65
CA THR A 216 -11.72 0.76 -26.17
C THR A 216 -13.10 0.59 -25.54
N ALA A 217 -14.11 1.35 -25.96
CA ALA A 217 -15.48 1.22 -25.48
C ALA A 217 -16.09 -0.15 -25.83
N ALA A 218 -15.84 -0.65 -27.05
CA ALA A 218 -16.25 -1.99 -27.45
C ALA A 218 -15.56 -3.09 -26.61
N GLY A 219 -14.32 -2.84 -26.17
CA GLY A 219 -13.54 -3.70 -25.28
C GLY A 219 -14.06 -3.81 -23.85
N LEU A 220 -15.04 -2.99 -23.44
CA LEU A 220 -15.74 -3.13 -22.16
C LEU A 220 -16.77 -4.27 -22.17
N ILE A 221 -17.15 -4.77 -23.36
CA ILE A 221 -18.09 -5.88 -23.48
C ILE A 221 -17.32 -7.20 -23.28
N PRO A 222 -17.67 -8.02 -22.26
CA PRO A 222 -16.97 -9.27 -21.99
C PRO A 222 -17.01 -10.23 -23.20
N ARG A 223 -15.85 -10.51 -23.76
CA ARG A 223 -15.68 -11.47 -24.86
C ARG A 223 -14.34 -12.17 -24.69
N LEU A 224 -14.34 -13.48 -24.79
CA LEU A 224 -13.13 -14.31 -24.89
C LEU A 224 -13.17 -15.01 -26.25
N ARG A 225 -12.09 -14.89 -27.03
CA ARG A 225 -12.04 -15.42 -28.39
C ARG A 225 -11.53 -16.84 -28.44
N ASP A 226 -10.60 -17.18 -27.54
CA ASP A 226 -9.90 -18.45 -27.53
C ASP A 226 -9.39 -18.80 -26.10
N SER A 227 -8.74 -19.95 -25.95
CA SER A 227 -8.14 -20.39 -24.69
C SER A 227 -6.96 -19.51 -24.27
N GLY A 228 -6.20 -18.96 -25.21
CA GLY A 228 -5.11 -18.04 -24.94
C GLY A 228 -5.62 -16.73 -24.33
N GLY A 229 -6.75 -16.20 -24.85
CA GLY A 229 -7.43 -15.04 -24.25
C GLY A 229 -7.92 -15.29 -22.83
N LEU A 230 -8.38 -16.51 -22.53
CA LEU A 230 -8.74 -16.91 -21.16
C LEU A 230 -7.50 -16.95 -20.25
N LEU A 231 -6.38 -17.48 -20.74
CA LEU A 231 -5.13 -17.54 -19.99
C LEU A 231 -4.64 -16.13 -19.65
N VAL A 232 -4.58 -15.23 -20.65
CA VAL A 232 -4.14 -13.84 -20.46
C VAL A 232 -5.10 -13.10 -19.50
N ALA A 233 -6.42 -13.28 -19.66
CA ALA A 233 -7.41 -12.70 -18.73
C ALA A 233 -7.24 -13.22 -17.31
N ALA A 234 -6.98 -14.52 -17.13
CA ALA A 234 -6.71 -15.11 -15.82
C ALA A 234 -5.39 -14.59 -15.23
N SER A 235 -4.36 -14.42 -16.04
CA SER A 235 -3.08 -13.84 -15.62
C SER A 235 -3.26 -12.38 -15.17
N MET A 236 -3.98 -11.54 -15.93
CA MET A 236 -4.29 -10.15 -15.56
C MET A 236 -5.05 -10.08 -14.23
N LEU A 237 -6.05 -10.93 -14.03
CA LEU A 237 -6.81 -10.98 -12.78
C LEU A 237 -5.97 -11.48 -11.61
N GLY A 238 -5.14 -12.48 -11.83
CA GLY A 238 -4.22 -13.04 -10.83
C GLY A 238 -3.14 -12.05 -10.42
N ALA A 239 -2.55 -11.36 -11.38
CA ALA A 239 -1.58 -10.31 -11.13
C ALA A 239 -2.19 -9.11 -10.39
N THR A 240 -3.47 -8.76 -10.68
CA THR A 240 -4.12 -7.60 -10.06
C THR A 240 -4.48 -7.83 -8.59
N VAL A 241 -4.84 -9.05 -8.16
CA VAL A 241 -5.27 -9.28 -6.77
C VAL A 241 -4.13 -9.87 -5.95
N MET A 242 -3.35 -9.01 -5.34
CA MET A 242 -2.16 -9.37 -4.58
C MET A 242 -2.48 -9.81 -3.13
N PRO A 243 -2.14 -11.06 -2.73
CA PRO A 243 -2.39 -11.55 -1.38
C PRO A 243 -1.74 -10.72 -0.29
N HIS A 244 -0.48 -10.31 -0.49
CA HIS A 244 0.28 -9.53 0.48
C HIS A 244 -0.31 -8.13 0.70
N ALA A 245 -0.87 -7.49 -0.34
CA ALA A 245 -1.56 -6.21 -0.21
C ALA A 245 -2.84 -6.31 0.64
N ILE A 246 -3.52 -7.47 0.63
CA ILE A 246 -4.68 -7.72 1.48
C ILE A 246 -4.28 -7.75 2.96
N TYR A 247 -3.18 -8.43 3.29
CA TYR A 247 -2.67 -8.47 4.66
C TYR A 247 -2.18 -7.10 5.11
N LEU A 248 -1.37 -6.45 4.27
CA LEU A 248 -0.74 -5.17 4.58
C LEU A 248 -1.75 -4.06 4.82
N HIS A 249 -2.78 -3.93 4.00
CA HIS A 249 -3.71 -2.81 4.10
C HIS A 249 -4.44 -2.77 5.46
N SER A 250 -4.78 -3.94 6.02
CA SER A 250 -5.36 -4.01 7.36
C SER A 250 -4.39 -3.54 8.45
N SER A 251 -3.08 -3.78 8.30
CA SER A 251 -2.03 -3.31 9.21
C SER A 251 -1.82 -1.80 9.07
N LEU A 252 -1.64 -1.31 7.84
CA LEU A 252 -1.42 0.11 7.57
C LEU A 252 -2.54 0.99 8.14
N VAL A 253 -3.78 0.56 7.98
CA VAL A 253 -4.94 1.32 8.47
C VAL A 253 -5.01 1.28 9.99
N ARG A 254 -4.69 0.16 10.63
CA ARG A 254 -4.57 0.06 12.10
C ARG A 254 -3.54 1.07 12.62
N ASP A 255 -2.32 1.03 12.09
CA ASP A 255 -1.19 1.84 12.56
C ASP A 255 -1.43 3.35 12.32
N HIS A 256 -1.98 3.71 11.18
CA HIS A 256 -2.34 5.10 10.86
C HIS A 256 -3.35 5.69 11.86
N HIS A 257 -4.27 4.87 12.38
CA HIS A 257 -5.26 5.33 13.35
C HIS A 257 -4.73 5.42 14.76
N ASP A 258 -3.77 4.58 15.14
CA ASP A 258 -3.10 4.63 16.43
C ASP A 258 -2.25 5.90 16.54
N GLU A 259 -1.45 6.24 15.51
CA GLU A 259 -0.68 7.49 15.48
C GLU A 259 -1.55 8.76 15.57
N VAL A 260 -2.71 8.77 14.91
CA VAL A 260 -3.65 9.90 14.98
C VAL A 260 -4.32 9.98 16.35
N GLY A 261 -4.53 8.85 17.02
CA GLY A 261 -5.10 8.75 18.37
C GLY A 261 -4.15 9.28 19.44
N GLU A 262 -2.89 8.85 19.42
CA GLU A 262 -1.85 9.26 20.37
C GLU A 262 -1.44 10.73 20.18
N GLY A 263 -1.39 11.24 18.97
CA GLY A 263 -1.13 12.64 18.68
C GLY A 263 -2.20 13.61 19.22
N HIS A 264 -3.41 13.14 19.52
CA HIS A 264 -4.45 13.89 20.22
C HIS A 264 -4.28 13.82 21.74
N ALA A 265 -3.92 12.65 22.27
CA ALA A 265 -3.73 12.45 23.72
C ALA A 265 -2.53 13.25 24.25
N SER A 266 -1.41 13.29 23.50
CA SER A 266 -0.21 14.04 23.91
C SER A 266 -0.39 15.55 23.85
N ARG A 267 -1.22 16.07 22.92
CA ARG A 267 -1.51 17.52 22.84
C ARG A 267 -2.44 18.02 23.93
N THR A 268 -3.25 17.14 24.54
CA THR A 268 -4.10 17.51 25.70
C THR A 268 -3.37 17.39 27.01
N ALA A 269 -2.21 16.74 27.07
CA ALA A 269 -1.37 16.62 28.26
C ALA A 269 -0.38 17.79 28.44
N ASP A 270 -0.13 18.57 27.38
CA ASP A 270 0.83 19.71 27.39
C ASP A 270 0.15 21.06 27.72
N ASP A 271 -1.18 21.11 27.83
CA ASP A 271 -1.92 22.25 28.37
C ASP A 271 -1.96 22.14 29.89
N GLY A 272 -0.95 22.71 30.55
CA GLY A 272 -0.64 22.95 31.95
C GLY A 272 -1.61 22.61 33.09
N PRO A 273 -1.16 22.52 34.35
CA PRO A 273 -1.97 22.11 35.49
C PRO A 273 -2.94 23.23 35.89
N GLY A 274 -4.14 23.19 35.33
CA GLY A 274 -5.18 24.14 35.63
C GLY A 274 -6.56 23.51 35.48
N ASP A 275 -7.16 23.23 36.63
CA ASP A 275 -8.54 22.83 36.87
C ASP A 275 -8.90 21.36 36.58
N SER A 276 -8.89 20.60 37.69
CA SER A 276 -9.33 19.21 37.78
C SER A 276 -10.86 19.06 37.71
N THR A 277 -11.48 19.49 36.62
CA THR A 277 -12.73 18.90 36.17
C THR A 277 -12.38 17.73 35.27
N VAL A 278 -12.43 16.51 35.82
CA VAL A 278 -12.25 15.25 35.09
C VAL A 278 -12.99 15.35 33.75
N PRO A 279 -12.29 15.30 32.60
CA PRO A 279 -12.99 15.25 31.32
C PRO A 279 -13.83 14.00 31.33
N ALA A 280 -15.13 14.13 31.20
CA ALA A 280 -16.01 12.98 31.06
C ALA A 280 -15.43 12.09 29.94
N GLY A 281 -15.01 10.88 30.28
CA GLY A 281 -14.40 9.93 29.35
C GLY A 281 -15.24 9.83 28.06
N PRO A 282 -14.63 9.48 26.91
CA PRO A 282 -15.32 9.54 25.62
C PRO A 282 -16.66 8.83 25.70
N ARG A 283 -17.75 9.60 25.51
CA ARG A 283 -19.10 9.05 25.54
C ARG A 283 -19.20 7.93 24.52
N ALA A 284 -19.83 6.81 24.86
CA ALA A 284 -19.99 5.63 23.98
C ALA A 284 -20.52 5.98 22.56
N GLY A 285 -21.17 7.14 22.41
CA GLY A 285 -21.60 7.71 21.13
C GLY A 285 -20.45 8.27 20.26
N ASP A 286 -19.43 8.85 20.88
CA ASP A 286 -18.31 9.48 20.16
C ASP A 286 -17.42 8.46 19.45
N GLY A 287 -17.18 7.30 20.05
CA GLY A 287 -16.45 6.20 19.44
C GLY A 287 -17.14 5.65 18.18
N ARG A 288 -18.48 5.55 18.24
CA ARG A 288 -19.27 5.08 17.08
C ARG A 288 -19.24 6.05 15.91
N ALA A 289 -19.41 7.35 16.20
CA ALA A 289 -19.36 8.40 15.20
C ALA A 289 -17.93 8.50 14.56
N ARG A 290 -16.89 8.29 15.38
CA ARG A 290 -15.49 8.23 14.90
C ARG A 290 -15.30 7.06 13.93
N THR A 291 -15.66 5.82 14.33
CA THR A 291 -15.54 4.63 13.47
C THR A 291 -16.31 4.79 12.16
N ALA A 292 -17.53 5.33 12.20
CA ALA A 292 -18.32 5.59 10.99
C ALA A 292 -17.65 6.59 10.04
N ARG A 293 -17.03 7.64 10.59
CA ARG A 293 -16.26 8.63 9.79
C ARG A 293 -15.02 7.99 9.16
N LEU A 294 -14.28 7.18 9.94
CA LEU A 294 -13.09 6.49 9.46
C LEU A 294 -13.42 5.52 8.32
N ILE A 295 -14.44 4.68 8.48
CA ILE A 295 -14.89 3.76 7.42
C ILE A 295 -15.28 4.52 6.14
N ARG A 296 -15.94 5.68 6.28
CA ARG A 296 -16.32 6.50 5.12
C ARG A 296 -15.10 7.12 4.44
N ALA A 297 -14.16 7.68 5.21
CA ALA A 297 -12.92 8.25 4.68
C ALA A 297 -12.09 7.19 3.97
N THR A 298 -11.89 6.03 4.59
CA THR A 298 -11.14 4.92 4.00
C THR A 298 -11.81 4.36 2.75
N ARG A 299 -13.14 4.33 2.69
CA ARG A 299 -13.83 3.95 1.45
C ARG A 299 -13.48 4.87 0.29
N VAL A 300 -13.41 6.18 0.52
CA VAL A 300 -13.02 7.15 -0.49
C VAL A 300 -11.55 6.97 -0.85
N ASP A 301 -10.66 6.81 0.14
CA ASP A 301 -9.23 6.59 -0.03
C ASP A 301 -8.96 5.35 -0.91
N VAL A 302 -9.58 4.22 -0.59
CA VAL A 302 -9.46 2.96 -1.37
C VAL A 302 -9.94 3.13 -2.80
N VAL A 303 -11.09 3.77 -3.02
CA VAL A 303 -11.63 3.97 -4.36
C VAL A 303 -10.68 4.84 -5.19
N TRP A 304 -10.17 5.94 -4.64
CA TRP A 304 -9.26 6.83 -5.35
C TRP A 304 -7.89 6.18 -5.62
N ALA A 305 -7.31 5.52 -4.63
CA ALA A 305 -6.02 4.87 -4.77
C ALA A 305 -6.05 3.79 -5.85
N LEU A 306 -7.07 2.93 -5.82
CA LEU A 306 -7.22 1.87 -6.82
C LEU A 306 -7.74 2.39 -8.17
N ALA A 307 -8.45 3.51 -8.22
CA ALA A 307 -8.78 4.16 -9.49
C ALA A 307 -7.51 4.64 -10.21
N VAL A 308 -6.53 5.20 -9.47
CA VAL A 308 -5.23 5.58 -10.03
C VAL A 308 -4.47 4.34 -10.51
N ALA A 309 -4.31 3.31 -9.68
CA ALA A 309 -3.63 2.08 -10.08
C ALA A 309 -4.32 1.38 -11.27
N GLY A 310 -5.65 1.34 -11.27
CA GLY A 310 -6.43 0.79 -12.38
C GLY A 310 -6.28 1.61 -13.66
N ALA A 311 -6.21 2.93 -13.57
CA ALA A 311 -5.97 3.79 -14.71
C ALA A 311 -4.58 3.54 -15.33
N VAL A 312 -3.56 3.31 -14.50
CA VAL A 312 -2.21 2.92 -14.96
C VAL A 312 -2.25 1.58 -15.70
N ASN A 313 -2.91 0.57 -15.15
CA ASN A 313 -3.03 -0.75 -15.78
C ASN A 313 -3.80 -0.70 -17.10
N ILE A 314 -4.90 0.07 -17.14
CA ILE A 314 -5.65 0.29 -18.37
C ILE A 314 -4.78 1.05 -19.39
N ALA A 315 -4.04 2.08 -18.97
CA ALA A 315 -3.16 2.83 -19.85
C ALA A 315 -2.08 1.94 -20.48
N LEU A 316 -1.48 1.01 -19.73
CA LEU A 316 -0.53 0.03 -20.23
C LEU A 316 -1.14 -0.86 -21.32
N LEU A 317 -2.34 -1.40 -21.10
CA LEU A 317 -3.04 -2.21 -22.09
C LEU A 317 -3.37 -1.38 -23.33
N LEU A 318 -3.90 -0.18 -23.17
CA LEU A 318 -4.26 0.70 -24.28
C LEU A 318 -3.04 1.12 -25.09
N LEU A 319 -1.91 1.44 -24.42
CA LEU A 319 -0.65 1.76 -25.08
C LEU A 319 -0.14 0.57 -25.91
N ALA A 320 -0.19 -0.63 -25.34
CA ALA A 320 0.21 -1.84 -26.05
C ALA A 320 -0.76 -2.14 -27.22
N ALA A 321 -2.05 -1.96 -27.02
CA ALA A 321 -3.05 -2.17 -28.08
C ALA A 321 -2.90 -1.18 -29.24
N SER A 322 -2.52 0.07 -28.98
CA SER A 322 -2.34 1.08 -30.01
C SER A 322 -1.00 0.99 -30.73
N ALA A 323 0.07 0.63 -30.03
CA ALA A 323 1.44 0.71 -30.54
C ALA A 323 2.06 -0.65 -30.91
N LEU A 324 1.57 -1.76 -30.33
CA LEU A 324 2.21 -3.08 -30.40
C LEU A 324 1.34 -4.16 -31.04
N SER A 325 0.13 -3.83 -31.51
CA SER A 325 -0.75 -4.81 -32.16
C SER A 325 -0.06 -5.49 -33.34
N GLY A 326 0.10 -6.81 -33.27
CA GLY A 326 0.74 -7.61 -34.32
C GLY A 326 2.28 -7.58 -34.32
N ALA A 327 2.92 -6.90 -33.37
CA ALA A 327 4.37 -6.94 -33.24
C ALA A 327 4.81 -8.29 -32.61
N GLU A 328 5.83 -8.92 -33.20
CA GLU A 328 6.42 -10.16 -32.70
C GLU A 328 7.30 -9.88 -31.47
N GLY A 329 7.43 -10.89 -30.59
CA GLY A 329 8.31 -10.82 -29.41
C GLY A 329 7.81 -9.95 -28.27
N THR A 330 6.57 -9.47 -28.29
CA THR A 330 5.97 -8.62 -27.24
C THR A 330 5.47 -9.41 -26.01
N ASP A 331 5.78 -10.68 -25.94
CA ASP A 331 5.53 -11.58 -24.79
C ASP A 331 6.60 -11.45 -23.70
N THR A 332 7.70 -10.74 -23.97
CA THR A 332 8.71 -10.37 -22.99
C THR A 332 8.69 -8.85 -22.76
N ILE A 333 9.14 -8.41 -21.58
CA ILE A 333 9.22 -6.96 -21.25
C ILE A 333 10.25 -6.28 -22.16
N GLU A 334 11.37 -6.96 -22.46
CA GLU A 334 12.43 -6.47 -23.34
C GLU A 334 11.93 -6.29 -24.77
N GLY A 335 11.20 -7.29 -25.28
CA GLY A 335 10.62 -7.22 -26.61
C GLY A 335 9.55 -6.14 -26.72
N ALA A 336 8.72 -5.99 -25.69
CA ALA A 336 7.75 -4.91 -25.61
C ALA A 336 8.42 -3.53 -25.61
N HIS A 337 9.50 -3.35 -24.83
CA HIS A 337 10.30 -2.12 -24.84
C HIS A 337 10.94 -1.84 -26.20
N ALA A 338 11.50 -2.87 -26.85
CA ALA A 338 12.08 -2.73 -28.19
C ALA A 338 11.02 -2.28 -29.22
N ALA A 339 9.82 -2.89 -29.18
CA ALA A 339 8.72 -2.53 -30.06
C ALA A 339 8.17 -1.12 -29.77
N ILE A 340 8.04 -0.71 -28.49
CA ILE A 340 7.68 0.67 -28.09
C ILE A 340 8.73 1.66 -28.62
N THR A 341 10.00 1.36 -28.46
CA THR A 341 11.11 2.22 -28.91
C THR A 341 11.12 2.36 -30.42
N ALA A 342 10.85 1.27 -31.14
CA ALA A 342 10.81 1.28 -32.59
C ALA A 342 9.57 2.04 -33.15
N SER A 343 8.41 1.89 -32.50
CA SER A 343 7.15 2.50 -32.98
C SER A 343 6.95 3.94 -32.51
N LEU A 344 7.33 4.28 -31.27
CA LEU A 344 7.05 5.56 -30.63
C LEU A 344 8.29 6.41 -30.37
N GLY A 345 9.47 5.87 -30.65
CA GLY A 345 10.77 6.53 -30.49
C GLY A 345 11.45 6.29 -29.14
N PRO A 346 12.76 6.60 -29.05
CA PRO A 346 13.60 6.27 -27.89
C PRO A 346 13.18 6.97 -26.61
N ALA A 347 12.61 8.18 -26.69
CA ALA A 347 12.14 8.91 -25.52
C ALA A 347 11.01 8.16 -24.81
N VAL A 348 10.05 7.57 -25.54
CA VAL A 348 8.97 6.78 -24.97
C VAL A 348 9.48 5.47 -24.38
N GLY A 349 10.47 4.83 -25.05
CA GLY A 349 11.16 3.65 -24.49
C GLY A 349 11.84 3.95 -23.15
N VAL A 350 12.54 5.08 -23.03
CA VAL A 350 13.13 5.51 -21.75
C VAL A 350 12.06 5.76 -20.69
N ILE A 351 10.98 6.45 -21.03
CA ILE A 351 9.87 6.72 -20.11
C ILE A 351 9.24 5.40 -19.62
N PHE A 352 9.06 4.44 -20.51
CA PHE A 352 8.56 3.10 -20.16
C PHE A 352 9.51 2.40 -19.18
N ALA A 353 10.81 2.38 -19.45
CA ALA A 353 11.80 1.73 -18.60
C ALA A 353 11.92 2.42 -17.21
N VAL A 354 11.82 3.76 -17.16
CA VAL A 354 11.75 4.52 -15.89
C VAL A 354 10.50 4.18 -15.10
N GLY A 355 9.35 4.08 -15.78
CA GLY A 355 8.10 3.64 -15.16
C GLY A 355 8.20 2.23 -14.57
N LEU A 356 8.80 1.29 -15.30
CA LEU A 356 9.05 -0.08 -14.86
C LEU A 356 10.01 -0.12 -13.66
N LEU A 357 11.08 0.70 -13.68
CA LEU A 357 12.02 0.81 -12.55
C LEU A 357 11.34 1.33 -11.30
N ALA A 358 10.56 2.41 -11.44
CA ALA A 358 9.80 2.98 -10.33
C ALA A 358 8.76 1.99 -9.77
N SER A 359 8.09 1.24 -10.65
CA SER A 359 7.17 0.16 -10.30
C SER A 359 7.87 -0.92 -9.47
N GLY A 360 9.00 -1.47 -9.94
CA GLY A 360 9.75 -2.50 -9.24
C GLY A 360 10.27 -2.04 -7.87
N LEU A 361 10.79 -0.81 -7.76
CA LEU A 361 11.29 -0.26 -6.49
C LEU A 361 10.16 0.00 -5.49
N ALA A 362 9.03 0.50 -5.96
CA ALA A 362 7.89 0.80 -5.10
C ALA A 362 7.25 -0.49 -4.57
N SER A 363 6.94 -1.45 -5.45
CA SER A 363 6.29 -2.71 -5.08
C SER A 363 7.17 -3.57 -4.18
N THR A 364 8.48 -3.65 -4.49
CA THR A 364 9.48 -4.38 -3.66
C THR A 364 9.54 -3.87 -2.21
N SER A 365 9.42 -2.55 -2.02
CA SER A 365 9.42 -1.96 -0.68
C SER A 365 8.12 -2.29 0.07
N VAL A 366 7.01 -2.25 -0.62
CA VAL A 366 5.67 -2.57 -0.08
C VAL A 366 5.56 -4.08 0.23
N GLY A 367 6.05 -4.95 -0.65
CA GLY A 367 6.07 -6.40 -0.46
C GLY A 367 6.90 -6.84 0.74
N ALA A 368 8.09 -6.26 0.91
CA ALA A 368 8.94 -6.53 2.07
C ALA A 368 8.29 -6.11 3.39
N TYR A 369 7.62 -4.95 3.41
CA TYR A 369 6.87 -4.49 4.58
C TYR A 369 5.69 -5.41 4.87
N ALA A 370 4.92 -5.77 3.84
CA ALA A 370 3.80 -6.70 3.97
C ALA A 370 4.20 -8.04 4.62
N GLY A 371 5.30 -8.61 4.16
CA GLY A 371 5.80 -9.85 4.73
C GLY A 371 6.24 -9.75 6.18
N SER A 372 6.79 -8.61 6.61
CA SER A 372 7.10 -8.35 8.03
C SER A 372 5.83 -8.34 8.88
N GLU A 373 4.78 -7.65 8.42
CA GLU A 373 3.48 -7.61 9.10
C GLU A 373 2.81 -8.99 9.16
N ILE A 374 2.92 -9.79 8.10
CA ILE A 374 2.40 -11.16 8.06
C ILE A 374 3.11 -12.04 9.11
N MET A 375 4.45 -11.95 9.18
CA MET A 375 5.24 -12.71 10.15
C MET A 375 4.92 -12.28 11.58
N ALA A 376 4.90 -10.99 11.86
CA ALA A 376 4.59 -10.45 13.18
C ALA A 376 3.18 -10.85 13.63
N GLY A 377 2.18 -10.75 12.76
CA GLY A 377 0.80 -11.09 13.11
C GLY A 377 0.54 -12.59 13.26
N LEU A 378 1.11 -13.43 12.36
CA LEU A 378 0.89 -14.87 12.42
C LEU A 378 1.72 -15.58 13.48
N LEU A 379 3.01 -15.24 13.59
CA LEU A 379 3.93 -15.95 14.48
C LEU A 379 4.19 -15.23 15.80
N HIS A 380 3.75 -13.97 15.92
CA HIS A 380 4.08 -13.09 17.07
C HIS A 380 5.59 -12.90 17.23
N VAL A 381 6.35 -12.99 16.13
CA VAL A 381 7.81 -12.81 16.09
C VAL A 381 8.10 -11.60 15.21
N ARG A 382 8.85 -10.66 15.75
CA ARG A 382 9.35 -9.50 15.00
C ARG A 382 10.78 -9.77 14.58
N VAL A 383 11.01 -9.88 13.29
CA VAL A 383 12.35 -9.97 12.68
C VAL A 383 12.70 -8.59 12.13
N PRO A 384 13.94 -8.11 12.32
CA PRO A 384 14.37 -6.86 11.71
C PRO A 384 14.10 -6.86 10.21
N LEU A 385 13.49 -5.79 9.71
CA LEU A 385 12.99 -5.70 8.34
C LEU A 385 14.10 -5.96 7.31
N LEU A 386 15.30 -5.42 7.57
CA LEU A 386 16.48 -5.60 6.71
C LEU A 386 16.97 -7.05 6.66
N LEU A 387 16.97 -7.75 7.82
CA LEU A 387 17.37 -9.17 7.85
C LEU A 387 16.38 -10.03 7.06
N ARG A 388 15.08 -9.79 7.27
CA ARG A 388 14.04 -10.49 6.51
C ARG A 388 14.21 -10.22 5.01
N ARG A 389 14.41 -8.96 4.62
CA ARG A 389 14.64 -8.57 3.23
C ARG A 389 15.85 -9.25 2.61
N ALA A 390 16.97 -9.34 3.32
CA ALA A 390 18.15 -10.04 2.86
C ALA A 390 17.85 -11.52 2.56
N VAL A 391 17.06 -12.19 3.43
CA VAL A 391 16.66 -13.59 3.24
C VAL A 391 15.76 -13.77 2.02
N THR A 392 14.76 -12.90 1.83
CA THR A 392 13.81 -13.02 0.69
C THR A 392 14.45 -12.64 -0.66
N LEU A 393 15.53 -11.86 -0.67
CA LEU A 393 16.29 -11.57 -1.87
C LEU A 393 17.14 -12.77 -2.38
N VAL A 394 17.57 -13.66 -1.49
CA VAL A 394 18.46 -14.78 -1.86
C VAL A 394 17.88 -15.65 -2.98
N PRO A 395 16.61 -16.12 -2.92
CA PRO A 395 16.05 -16.92 -4.01
C PRO A 395 16.07 -16.19 -5.34
N ALA A 396 15.73 -14.90 -5.37
CA ALA A 396 15.74 -14.10 -6.59
C ALA A 396 17.15 -13.99 -7.19
N LEU A 397 18.14 -13.68 -6.36
CA LEU A 397 19.54 -13.56 -6.79
C LEU A 397 20.11 -14.91 -7.27
N VAL A 398 19.74 -16.01 -6.61
CA VAL A 398 20.17 -17.36 -7.01
C VAL A 398 19.57 -17.72 -8.37
N ILE A 399 18.26 -17.55 -8.56
CA ILE A 399 17.56 -17.88 -9.81
C ILE A 399 18.14 -17.08 -10.98
N ILE A 400 18.40 -15.79 -10.79
CA ILE A 400 19.03 -14.94 -11.81
C ILE A 400 20.50 -15.32 -12.01
N GLY A 401 21.22 -15.60 -10.93
CA GLY A 401 22.63 -15.95 -10.94
C GLY A 401 22.97 -17.27 -11.66
N VAL A 402 22.04 -18.24 -11.63
CA VAL A 402 22.18 -19.48 -12.42
C VAL A 402 21.78 -19.30 -13.89
N GLY A 403 21.40 -18.09 -14.31
CA GLY A 403 21.05 -17.77 -15.69
C GLY A 403 19.65 -18.20 -16.09
N ALA A 404 18.72 -18.34 -15.14
CA ALA A 404 17.32 -18.61 -15.47
C ALA A 404 16.74 -17.49 -16.33
N GLU A 405 15.92 -17.88 -17.31
CA GLU A 405 15.28 -16.91 -18.21
C GLU A 405 14.25 -16.07 -17.42
N PRO A 406 14.34 -14.71 -17.54
CA PRO A 406 13.51 -13.80 -16.75
C PRO A 406 12.01 -14.03 -16.92
N THR A 407 11.54 -14.26 -18.15
CA THR A 407 10.12 -14.49 -18.44
C THR A 407 9.61 -15.75 -17.74
N TRP A 408 10.39 -16.83 -17.77
CA TRP A 408 10.05 -18.06 -17.03
C TRP A 408 9.95 -17.81 -15.53
N ALA A 409 10.88 -17.07 -14.95
CA ALA A 409 10.87 -16.76 -13.52
C ALA A 409 9.68 -15.87 -13.14
N LEU A 410 9.29 -14.92 -14.00
CA LEU A 410 8.07 -14.11 -13.82
C LEU A 410 6.81 -14.98 -13.87
N VAL A 411 6.69 -15.87 -14.84
CA VAL A 411 5.54 -16.79 -14.95
C VAL A 411 5.46 -17.69 -13.72
N LEU A 412 6.59 -18.29 -13.30
CA LEU A 412 6.63 -19.11 -12.09
C LEU A 412 6.17 -18.35 -10.85
N SER A 413 6.62 -17.09 -10.70
CA SER A 413 6.19 -16.25 -9.58
C SER A 413 4.68 -16.05 -9.58
N GLN A 414 4.06 -15.75 -10.73
CA GLN A 414 2.61 -15.58 -10.85
C GLN A 414 1.83 -16.86 -10.50
N VAL A 415 2.34 -18.04 -10.89
CA VAL A 415 1.75 -19.32 -10.49
C VAL A 415 1.77 -19.48 -8.98
N VAL A 416 2.91 -19.17 -8.33
CA VAL A 416 3.02 -19.25 -6.86
C VAL A 416 2.09 -18.25 -6.17
N LEU A 417 2.00 -17.01 -6.67
CA LEU A 417 1.09 -15.99 -6.15
C LEU A 417 -0.37 -16.46 -6.20
N SER A 418 -0.75 -17.13 -7.29
CA SER A 418 -2.10 -17.65 -7.50
C SER A 418 -2.57 -18.59 -6.39
N PHE A 419 -1.66 -19.41 -5.82
CA PHE A 419 -1.98 -20.23 -4.65
C PHE A 419 -2.21 -19.43 -3.38
N GLY A 420 -1.64 -18.24 -3.26
CA GLY A 420 -1.79 -17.35 -2.09
C GLY A 420 -3.14 -16.66 -2.00
N ILE A 421 -3.77 -16.39 -3.13
CA ILE A 421 -4.98 -15.59 -3.21
C ILE A 421 -6.16 -16.18 -2.42
N PRO A 422 -6.52 -17.46 -2.56
CA PRO A 422 -7.60 -18.05 -1.76
C PRO A 422 -7.34 -17.98 -0.25
N LEU A 423 -6.07 -18.14 0.15
CA LEU A 423 -5.66 -18.16 1.55
C LEU A 423 -5.67 -16.75 2.19
N ALA A 424 -5.64 -15.68 1.40
CA ALA A 424 -5.84 -14.32 1.87
C ALA A 424 -7.33 -13.92 1.87
N ILE A 425 -8.03 -14.18 0.76
CA ILE A 425 -9.41 -13.69 0.56
C ILE A 425 -10.42 -14.44 1.44
N VAL A 426 -10.33 -15.76 1.52
CA VAL A 426 -11.33 -16.56 2.27
C VAL A 426 -11.33 -16.22 3.76
N PRO A 427 -10.19 -16.12 4.47
CA PRO A 427 -10.17 -15.65 5.85
C PRO A 427 -10.66 -14.22 6.03
N LEU A 428 -10.29 -13.30 5.12
CA LEU A 428 -10.77 -11.93 5.16
C LEU A 428 -12.30 -11.88 5.15
N MET A 429 -12.92 -12.60 4.22
CA MET A 429 -14.37 -12.62 4.07
C MET A 429 -15.08 -13.29 5.27
N ARG A 430 -14.46 -14.31 5.87
CA ARG A 430 -14.95 -14.91 7.11
C ARG A 430 -14.86 -13.93 8.27
N ALA A 431 -13.76 -13.16 8.36
CA ALA A 431 -13.55 -12.17 9.40
C ALA A 431 -14.56 -11.01 9.29
N THR A 432 -14.70 -10.40 8.10
CA THR A 432 -15.62 -9.27 7.88
C THR A 432 -17.10 -9.66 7.95
N GLY A 433 -17.41 -10.92 7.68
CA GLY A 433 -18.74 -11.50 7.85
C GLY A 433 -19.09 -11.94 9.28
N SER A 434 -18.12 -11.98 10.19
CA SER A 434 -18.29 -12.46 11.56
C SER A 434 -18.87 -11.39 12.46
N GLU A 435 -20.00 -11.70 13.11
CA GLU A 435 -20.61 -10.80 14.10
C GLU A 435 -19.74 -10.68 15.36
N ALA A 436 -19.07 -11.76 15.77
CA ALA A 436 -18.20 -11.77 16.93
C ALA A 436 -16.98 -10.84 16.77
N LEU A 437 -16.50 -10.61 15.52
CA LEU A 437 -15.38 -9.69 15.23
C LEU A 437 -15.84 -8.28 14.91
N MET A 438 -16.83 -8.15 14.03
CA MET A 438 -17.24 -6.90 13.43
C MET A 438 -18.43 -6.25 14.15
N GLY A 439 -19.12 -6.99 15.02
CA GLY A 439 -20.32 -6.53 15.69
C GLY A 439 -21.34 -5.95 14.69
N ARG A 440 -21.81 -4.75 14.97
CA ARG A 440 -22.75 -4.00 14.11
C ARG A 440 -22.17 -3.59 12.74
N TRP A 441 -20.83 -3.59 12.59
CA TRP A 441 -20.13 -3.22 11.37
C TRP A 441 -19.92 -4.42 10.43
N ARG A 442 -20.47 -5.58 10.77
CA ARG A 442 -20.50 -6.75 9.90
C ARG A 442 -21.02 -6.39 8.51
N ASP A 443 -20.47 -7.03 7.48
CA ASP A 443 -20.94 -6.82 6.11
C ASP A 443 -22.42 -7.19 5.96
N GLY A 444 -23.19 -6.31 5.33
CA GLY A 444 -24.56 -6.59 4.95
C GLY A 444 -24.65 -7.74 3.93
N ALA A 445 -25.83 -8.36 3.80
CA ALA A 445 -26.03 -9.48 2.87
C ALA A 445 -25.61 -9.17 1.43
N PRO A 446 -25.93 -8.02 0.81
CA PRO A 446 -25.50 -7.71 -0.54
C PRO A 446 -23.97 -7.70 -0.68
N LEU A 447 -23.27 -6.99 0.22
CA LEU A 447 -21.80 -6.89 0.21
C LEU A 447 -21.14 -8.26 0.40
N ARG A 448 -21.69 -9.11 1.27
CA ARG A 448 -21.19 -10.47 1.48
C ARG A 448 -21.31 -11.34 0.23
N TRP A 449 -22.44 -11.25 -0.47
CA TRP A 449 -22.66 -12.04 -1.68
C TRP A 449 -21.80 -11.55 -2.85
N THR A 450 -21.72 -10.24 -3.07
CA THR A 450 -20.84 -9.69 -4.11
C THR A 450 -19.37 -10.01 -3.85
N ALA A 451 -18.92 -9.90 -2.60
CA ALA A 451 -17.57 -10.27 -2.23
C ALA A 451 -17.30 -11.77 -2.42
N ARG A 452 -18.23 -12.65 -2.03
CA ARG A 452 -18.10 -14.10 -2.27
C ARG A 452 -18.09 -14.45 -3.75
N ALA A 453 -18.91 -13.80 -4.56
CA ALA A 453 -18.92 -14.00 -6.00
C ALA A 453 -17.59 -13.54 -6.62
N ALA A 454 -17.07 -12.37 -6.23
CA ALA A 454 -15.76 -11.91 -6.66
C ALA A 454 -14.64 -12.88 -6.26
N ALA A 455 -14.63 -13.35 -5.01
CA ALA A 455 -13.65 -14.33 -4.55
C ALA A 455 -13.74 -15.66 -5.30
N ALA A 456 -14.94 -16.18 -5.52
CA ALA A 456 -15.14 -17.41 -6.26
C ALA A 456 -14.64 -17.28 -7.71
N LEU A 457 -14.91 -16.14 -8.36
CA LEU A 457 -14.42 -15.87 -9.71
C LEU A 457 -12.88 -15.79 -9.74
N ILE A 458 -12.27 -15.05 -8.84
CA ILE A 458 -10.81 -14.94 -8.75
C ILE A 458 -10.18 -16.31 -8.52
N ILE A 459 -10.71 -17.09 -7.57
CA ILE A 459 -10.21 -18.44 -7.27
C ILE A 459 -10.37 -19.37 -8.49
N ALA A 460 -11.51 -19.34 -9.16
CA ALA A 460 -11.74 -20.16 -10.35
C ALA A 460 -10.77 -19.82 -11.48
N LEU A 461 -10.52 -18.52 -11.72
CA LEU A 461 -9.58 -18.08 -12.76
C LEU A 461 -8.13 -18.40 -12.40
N ASN A 462 -7.75 -18.29 -11.13
CA ASN A 462 -6.41 -18.71 -10.70
C ASN A 462 -6.21 -20.22 -10.80
N VAL A 463 -7.22 -21.03 -10.47
CA VAL A 463 -7.18 -22.49 -10.70
C VAL A 463 -7.06 -22.79 -12.18
N ALA A 464 -7.80 -22.08 -13.04
CA ALA A 464 -7.69 -22.23 -14.49
C ALA A 464 -6.30 -21.85 -15.01
N LEU A 465 -5.73 -20.73 -14.51
CA LEU A 465 -4.37 -20.30 -14.84
C LEU A 465 -3.33 -21.37 -14.50
N VAL A 466 -3.34 -21.85 -13.26
CA VAL A 466 -2.44 -22.92 -12.81
C VAL A 466 -2.60 -24.18 -13.65
N TRP A 467 -3.84 -24.59 -13.91
CA TRP A 467 -4.14 -25.77 -14.71
C TRP A 467 -3.62 -25.63 -16.15
N LEU A 468 -3.90 -24.52 -16.82
CA LEU A 468 -3.46 -24.27 -18.20
C LEU A 468 -1.94 -24.22 -18.29
N THR A 469 -1.27 -23.56 -17.34
CA THR A 469 0.19 -23.47 -17.28
C THR A 469 0.83 -24.85 -17.06
N LEU A 470 0.31 -25.66 -16.11
CA LEU A 470 0.89 -26.97 -15.81
C LEU A 470 0.63 -28.02 -16.90
N THR A 471 -0.44 -27.86 -17.67
CA THR A 471 -0.77 -28.81 -18.76
C THR A 471 -0.18 -28.43 -20.11
N GLY A 472 0.59 -27.33 -20.19
CA GLY A 472 1.18 -26.83 -21.43
C GLY A 472 0.14 -26.46 -22.50
N ARG A 473 -1.11 -26.16 -22.08
CA ARG A 473 -2.20 -25.70 -22.95
C ARG A 473 -2.29 -24.16 -22.99
N ALA A 474 -1.23 -23.52 -22.53
CA ALA A 474 -1.08 -22.07 -22.48
C ALA A 474 -0.67 -21.49 -23.86
#